data_be06b3a1f8c7310bf337e519f8e0d09d
#
_entry.id   be06b3a1f8c7310bf337e519f8e0d09d
#
_cell.length_a   1.000
_cell.length_b   1.000
_cell.length_c   1.000
_cell.angle_alpha   90.00
_cell.angle_beta   90.00
_cell.angle_gamma   90.00
#
_symmetry.space_group_name_H-M   'P 1'
#
loop_
_entity.id
_entity.type
_entity.pdbx_description
1 polymer ?
#
loop_
_entity_poly.entity_id
_entity_poly.type
_entity_poly.pdbx_seq_one_letter_code
_entity_poly.pdbx_strand_id
1 'polypeptide(L)'
;KSFYSSLFELERLFKNAANSESIISTVDKAMENLQNSTNIDLSIYKAKINNPSELEKISNKEEMIFNAVDAYVEILKYLRANADLLESNYIFSLLELQVWIDRINEMANIDFINTGKIVISILVLVFFMSLRRFFSNIVYFILVRLVYRNKSDADDIKVIFIDNIKKPVGFLLICYAISLCLTIATYPAPLSINLSNLFHIVYAVLIAWLILRILDGYGVVLVSKLAQKSGKKEVVNLVIKILYFVIFVIALLYILAQLGFNISAIIASLGIGGLAVALAAKDIIANFFASILLLFDNSFNQGDWVEVSGIEGTVVETGLRKTTIRTFDNCLVFLPNSTIMGANIKNWSKRRMGRHVKMYLGVGYDATPEKLENCVKDLKELLYTSPLVAHEDDGALKYGDHTTKYRQNLVSINDLEGYKNACYVALSEFADSSINIELYFYIKEIGGKDFREARQSLMLEFMRIIEKNGLTFAFPSRSIYIENLPPLDLQAKAIK
;
A
#
# COMPACT_ATOMS: atom_id res chain seq x y z
N LYS A 1 -34.49 32.79 26.88
CA LYS A 1 -35.70 32.15 26.25
C LYS A 1 -35.94 32.68 24.83
N SER A 2 -35.83 34.01 24.59
CA SER A 2 -36.09 34.62 23.25
C SER A 2 -35.09 34.13 22.20
N PHE A 3 -33.79 34.02 22.53
CA PHE A 3 -32.77 33.53 21.61
C PHE A 3 -33.01 32.08 21.17
N TYR A 4 -33.32 31.19 22.14
CA TYR A 4 -33.65 29.78 21.80
C TYR A 4 -34.95 29.70 20.93
N SER A 5 -35.90 30.58 21.15
CA SER A 5 -37.09 30.68 20.30
C SER A 5 -36.71 31.05 18.87
N SER A 6 -35.80 32.02 18.68
CA SER A 6 -35.32 32.43 17.35
C SER A 6 -34.47 31.34 16.66
N LEU A 7 -33.69 30.59 17.41
CA LEU A 7 -32.96 29.41 16.87
C LEU A 7 -33.93 28.31 16.44
N PHE A 8 -34.99 28.06 17.20
CA PHE A 8 -36.00 27.09 16.85
C PHE A 8 -36.80 27.53 15.59
N GLU A 9 -37.07 28.81 15.45
CA GLU A 9 -37.65 29.36 14.22
C GLU A 9 -36.70 29.21 13.03
N LEU A 10 -35.40 29.47 13.21
CA LEU A 10 -34.38 29.21 12.19
C LEU A 10 -34.37 27.74 11.78
N GLU A 11 -34.35 26.80 12.73
CA GLU A 11 -34.44 25.37 12.44
C GLU A 11 -35.69 24.99 11.66
N ARG A 12 -36.82 25.60 12.02
CA ARG A 12 -38.10 25.39 11.31
C ARG A 12 -38.08 25.94 9.88
N LEU A 13 -37.43 27.09 9.67
CA LEU A 13 -37.24 27.66 8.35
C LEU A 13 -36.33 26.79 7.47
N PHE A 14 -35.22 26.29 8.02
CA PHE A 14 -34.38 25.34 7.30
C PHE A 14 -35.09 24.03 6.96
N LYS A 15 -35.92 23.51 7.87
CA LYS A 15 -36.73 22.31 7.60
C LYS A 15 -37.81 22.56 6.55
N ASN A 16 -38.36 23.78 6.47
CA ASN A 16 -39.41 24.13 5.52
C ASN A 16 -38.87 24.85 4.29
N ALA A 17 -37.54 24.92 4.15
CA ALA A 17 -36.78 25.54 3.05
C ALA A 17 -37.36 26.93 2.67
N ALA A 18 -37.23 27.84 3.59
CA ALA A 18 -37.57 29.22 3.40
C ALA A 18 -36.66 29.92 2.38
N ASN A 19 -37.16 31.01 1.77
CA ASN A 19 -36.34 31.85 0.92
C ASN A 19 -35.30 32.64 1.73
N SER A 20 -34.26 33.16 1.07
CA SER A 20 -33.13 33.85 1.71
C SER A 20 -33.60 35.07 2.56
N GLU A 21 -34.65 35.80 2.12
CA GLU A 21 -35.20 36.92 2.85
C GLU A 21 -35.76 36.55 4.24
N SER A 22 -36.48 35.42 4.35
CA SER A 22 -36.99 34.95 5.65
C SER A 22 -35.88 34.40 6.53
N ILE A 23 -34.82 33.83 5.97
CA ILE A 23 -33.61 33.42 6.70
C ILE A 23 -32.92 34.65 7.28
N ILE A 24 -32.66 35.69 6.47
CA ILE A 24 -32.05 36.96 6.88
C ILE A 24 -32.88 37.63 8.00
N SER A 25 -34.19 37.74 7.82
CA SER A 25 -35.03 38.39 8.84
C SER A 25 -35.03 37.64 10.18
N THR A 26 -34.96 36.32 10.16
CA THR A 26 -34.91 35.50 11.37
C THR A 26 -33.53 35.51 12.02
N VAL A 27 -32.47 35.56 11.22
CA VAL A 27 -31.12 35.75 11.70
C VAL A 27 -30.96 37.13 12.36
N ASP A 28 -31.51 38.20 11.75
CA ASP A 28 -31.47 39.54 12.32
C ASP A 28 -32.22 39.60 13.65
N LYS A 29 -33.40 38.98 13.78
CA LYS A 29 -34.12 38.83 15.04
C LYS A 29 -33.35 38.05 16.09
N ALA A 30 -32.65 36.97 15.68
CA ALA A 30 -31.83 36.19 16.58
C ALA A 30 -30.62 36.99 17.11
N MET A 31 -29.98 37.80 16.25
CA MET A 31 -28.90 38.71 16.65
C MET A 31 -29.37 39.78 17.59
N GLU A 32 -30.53 40.44 17.31
CA GLU A 32 -31.11 41.43 18.17
C GLU A 32 -31.48 40.86 19.55
N ASN A 33 -32.11 39.71 19.62
CA ASN A 33 -32.43 39.00 20.84
C ASN A 33 -31.20 38.62 21.66
N LEU A 34 -30.11 38.25 20.98
CA LEU A 34 -28.86 37.90 21.63
C LEU A 34 -28.17 39.15 22.23
N GLN A 35 -28.13 40.25 21.46
CA GLN A 35 -27.58 41.53 21.94
C GLN A 35 -28.39 42.11 23.09
N ASN A 36 -29.71 42.04 23.03
CA ASN A 36 -30.56 42.49 24.11
C ASN A 36 -30.44 41.64 25.39
N SER A 37 -30.10 40.34 25.25
CA SER A 37 -29.89 39.45 26.42
C SER A 37 -28.58 39.70 27.12
N THR A 38 -27.62 40.34 26.48
CA THR A 38 -26.30 40.67 27.09
C THR A 38 -26.26 42.01 27.77
N ASN A 39 -27.26 42.88 27.57
CA ASN A 39 -27.38 44.20 28.24
C ASN A 39 -27.89 44.07 29.70
N ILE A 40 -27.58 43.00 30.41
CA ILE A 40 -27.94 42.87 31.82
C ILE A 40 -26.83 43.53 32.63
N ASP A 41 -27.16 44.63 33.26
CA ASP A 41 -26.25 45.32 34.21
C ASP A 41 -26.10 44.52 35.50
N LEU A 42 -25.01 43.74 35.59
CA LEU A 42 -24.67 42.94 36.77
C LEU A 42 -23.93 43.76 37.85
N SER A 43 -23.67 45.04 37.61
CA SER A 43 -22.95 45.92 38.57
C SER A 43 -23.65 46.00 39.91
N ILE A 44 -24.98 46.09 39.92
CA ILE A 44 -25.82 46.16 41.13
C ILE A 44 -25.71 44.85 41.96
N TYR A 45 -25.57 43.71 41.29
CA TYR A 45 -25.42 42.42 42.00
C TYR A 45 -24.00 42.20 42.49
N LYS A 46 -22.99 42.59 41.68
CA LYS A 46 -21.57 42.54 42.11
C LYS A 46 -21.27 43.39 43.31
N ALA A 47 -21.93 44.56 43.46
CA ALA A 47 -21.77 45.45 44.59
C ALA A 47 -22.35 44.90 45.92
N LYS A 48 -23.19 43.87 45.88
CA LYS A 48 -23.78 43.23 47.08
C LYS A 48 -23.03 42.00 47.58
N ILE A 49 -21.99 41.58 46.87
CA ILE A 49 -21.24 40.36 47.19
C ILE A 49 -19.96 40.76 47.91
N ASN A 50 -19.87 40.38 49.20
CA ASN A 50 -18.71 40.68 50.06
C ASN A 50 -17.61 39.62 50.01
N ASN A 51 -17.81 38.53 49.28
CA ASN A 51 -16.84 37.42 49.19
C ASN A 51 -16.00 37.49 47.93
N PRO A 52 -14.65 37.69 47.99
CA PRO A 52 -13.79 37.83 46.84
C PRO A 52 -13.78 36.62 45.92
N SER A 53 -13.89 35.39 46.44
CA SER A 53 -13.88 34.16 45.64
C SER A 53 -15.17 33.91 44.84
N GLU A 54 -16.29 34.44 45.33
CA GLU A 54 -17.57 34.41 44.63
C GLU A 54 -17.63 35.46 43.51
N LEU A 55 -17.02 36.63 43.80
CA LEU A 55 -16.92 37.74 42.83
C LEU A 55 -16.07 37.33 41.63
N GLU A 56 -14.95 36.64 41.85
CA GLU A 56 -14.08 36.08 40.80
C GLU A 56 -14.82 35.03 39.95
N LYS A 57 -15.56 34.11 40.58
CA LYS A 57 -16.37 33.12 39.89
C LYS A 57 -17.46 33.72 39.01
N ILE A 58 -18.08 34.81 39.45
CA ILE A 58 -19.10 35.53 38.70
C ILE A 58 -18.45 36.27 37.51
N SER A 59 -17.30 36.92 37.74
CA SER A 59 -16.56 37.59 36.66
C SER A 59 -16.11 36.61 35.57
N ASN A 60 -15.57 35.46 35.94
CA ASN A 60 -15.16 34.42 35.00
C ASN A 60 -16.35 33.85 34.20
N LYS A 61 -17.50 33.66 34.85
CA LYS A 61 -18.73 33.21 34.14
C LYS A 61 -19.26 34.27 33.20
N GLU A 62 -19.18 35.55 33.61
CA GLU A 62 -19.58 36.67 32.73
C GLU A 62 -18.71 36.73 31.48
N GLU A 63 -17.38 36.65 31.64
CA GLU A 63 -16.44 36.60 30.52
C GLU A 63 -16.70 35.39 29.57
N MET A 64 -16.96 34.21 30.15
CA MET A 64 -17.38 33.04 29.35
C MET A 64 -18.66 33.27 28.57
N ILE A 65 -19.66 33.97 29.18
CA ILE A 65 -20.92 34.28 28.48
C ILE A 65 -20.66 35.29 27.36
N PHE A 66 -19.87 36.35 27.59
CA PHE A 66 -19.51 37.31 26.54
C PHE A 66 -18.80 36.64 25.39
N ASN A 67 -17.78 35.81 25.64
CA ASN A 67 -17.04 35.09 24.60
C ASN A 67 -17.97 34.13 23.81
N ALA A 68 -18.90 33.47 24.50
CA ALA A 68 -19.88 32.62 23.83
C ALA A 68 -20.85 33.43 22.95
N VAL A 69 -21.31 34.58 23.43
CA VAL A 69 -22.19 35.47 22.68
C VAL A 69 -21.50 36.02 21.43
N ASP A 70 -20.25 36.47 21.54
CA ASP A 70 -19.47 36.96 20.39
C ASP A 70 -19.29 35.87 19.34
N ALA A 71 -18.98 34.64 19.74
CA ALA A 71 -18.89 33.51 18.83
C ALA A 71 -20.23 33.22 18.12
N TYR A 72 -21.34 33.26 18.84
CA TYR A 72 -22.67 33.07 18.21
C TYR A 72 -23.02 34.22 17.26
N VAL A 73 -22.69 35.47 17.59
CA VAL A 73 -22.91 36.63 16.71
C VAL A 73 -22.10 36.50 15.43
N GLU A 74 -20.86 35.99 15.53
CA GLU A 74 -20.01 35.77 14.35
C GLU A 74 -20.57 34.67 13.42
N ILE A 75 -21.05 33.57 14.01
CA ILE A 75 -21.75 32.51 13.26
C ILE A 75 -23.02 33.04 12.58
N LEU A 76 -23.84 33.83 13.28
CA LEU A 76 -25.05 34.41 12.72
C LEU A 76 -24.74 35.41 11.61
N LYS A 77 -23.68 36.22 11.72
CA LYS A 77 -23.22 37.11 10.63
C LYS A 77 -22.79 36.31 9.42
N TYR A 78 -22.08 35.18 9.60
CA TYR A 78 -21.73 34.30 8.51
C TYR A 78 -22.96 33.71 7.82
N LEU A 79 -23.92 33.20 8.60
CA LEU A 79 -25.21 32.69 8.06
C LEU A 79 -25.97 33.76 7.28
N ARG A 80 -26.00 35.01 7.78
CA ARG A 80 -26.62 36.15 7.09
C ARG A 80 -25.94 36.45 5.76
N ALA A 81 -24.61 36.48 5.75
CA ALA A 81 -23.83 36.77 4.56
C ALA A 81 -23.94 35.68 3.48
N ASN A 82 -24.29 34.45 3.87
CA ASN A 82 -24.40 33.28 2.97
C ASN A 82 -25.85 32.75 2.92
N ALA A 83 -26.85 33.56 3.23
CA ALA A 83 -28.27 33.15 3.23
C ALA A 83 -28.73 32.61 1.88
N ASP A 84 -28.24 33.18 0.78
CA ASP A 84 -28.55 32.74 -0.58
C ASP A 84 -28.02 31.34 -0.90
N LEU A 85 -26.88 30.96 -0.32
CA LEU A 85 -26.31 29.61 -0.45
C LEU A 85 -27.11 28.58 0.34
N LEU A 86 -27.83 29.01 1.37
CA LEU A 86 -28.68 28.17 2.21
C LEU A 86 -30.09 28.00 1.70
N GLU A 87 -30.45 28.73 0.65
CA GLU A 87 -31.75 28.60 0.00
C GLU A 87 -31.84 27.23 -0.70
N SER A 88 -32.91 26.49 -0.45
CA SER A 88 -33.09 25.13 -0.99
C SER A 88 -33.13 25.07 -2.52
N ASN A 89 -33.48 26.18 -3.15
CA ASN A 89 -33.64 26.33 -4.61
C ASN A 89 -32.60 27.30 -5.19
N TYR A 90 -31.44 27.45 -4.57
CA TYR A 90 -30.38 28.39 -4.96
C TYR A 90 -30.08 28.37 -6.48
N ILE A 91 -29.98 27.17 -7.07
CA ILE A 91 -29.69 27.01 -8.50
C ILE A 91 -30.83 27.64 -9.35
N PHE A 92 -32.07 27.52 -8.92
CA PHE A 92 -33.19 28.07 -9.63
C PHE A 92 -33.32 29.58 -9.47
N SER A 93 -32.95 30.14 -8.31
CA SER A 93 -32.85 31.59 -8.13
C SER A 93 -31.71 32.18 -8.95
N LEU A 94 -30.54 31.51 -8.99
CA LEU A 94 -29.40 31.92 -9.82
C LEU A 94 -29.74 31.94 -11.33
N LEU A 95 -30.55 31.00 -11.78
CA LEU A 95 -31.01 30.92 -13.17
C LEU A 95 -32.20 31.86 -13.47
N GLU A 96 -32.62 32.69 -12.50
CA GLU A 96 -33.76 33.57 -12.62
C GLU A 96 -35.04 32.84 -13.12
N LEU A 97 -35.23 31.61 -12.63
CA LEU A 97 -36.28 30.70 -13.11
C LEU A 97 -37.67 31.34 -13.03
N GLN A 98 -37.92 32.12 -11.97
CA GLN A 98 -39.19 32.84 -11.81
C GLN A 98 -39.43 33.83 -12.94
N VAL A 99 -38.43 34.60 -13.35
CA VAL A 99 -38.54 35.57 -14.46
C VAL A 99 -38.89 34.87 -15.77
N TRP A 100 -38.31 33.70 -16.01
CA TRP A 100 -38.64 32.92 -17.21
C TRP A 100 -40.05 32.33 -17.14
N ILE A 101 -40.48 31.85 -15.97
CA ILE A 101 -41.85 31.35 -15.75
C ILE A 101 -42.86 32.46 -16.03
N ASP A 102 -42.65 33.63 -15.46
CA ASP A 102 -43.58 34.78 -15.58
C ASP A 102 -43.63 35.27 -17.02
N ARG A 103 -42.49 35.38 -17.72
CA ARG A 103 -42.44 35.78 -19.13
C ARG A 103 -43.17 34.79 -20.05
N ILE A 104 -43.07 33.49 -19.79
CA ILE A 104 -43.78 32.45 -20.56
C ILE A 104 -45.28 32.52 -20.25
N ASN A 105 -45.68 32.77 -19.00
CA ASN A 105 -47.08 32.92 -18.62
C ASN A 105 -47.73 34.15 -19.29
N GLU A 106 -47.03 35.28 -19.32
CA GLU A 106 -47.46 36.48 -20.03
C GLU A 106 -47.67 36.23 -21.53
N MET A 107 -46.73 35.49 -22.16
CA MET A 107 -46.88 35.15 -23.59
C MET A 107 -48.01 34.18 -23.87
N ALA A 108 -48.31 33.27 -22.97
CA ALA A 108 -49.32 32.23 -23.14
C ALA A 108 -50.75 32.76 -22.93
N ASN A 109 -50.91 33.82 -22.13
CA ASN A 109 -52.19 34.46 -21.80
C ASN A 109 -53.28 33.48 -21.31
N ILE A 110 -52.92 32.50 -20.50
CA ILE A 110 -53.81 31.47 -19.97
C ILE A 110 -53.75 31.52 -18.43
N ASP A 111 -54.85 32.10 -17.85
CA ASP A 111 -54.91 32.38 -16.40
C ASP A 111 -55.14 31.15 -15.52
N PHE A 112 -55.53 30.00 -16.07
CA PHE A 112 -55.97 28.85 -15.30
C PHE A 112 -54.87 27.84 -15.00
N ILE A 113 -53.73 27.85 -15.74
CA ILE A 113 -52.66 26.88 -15.62
C ILE A 113 -51.32 27.64 -15.70
N ASN A 114 -50.41 27.29 -14.81
CA ASN A 114 -49.04 27.85 -14.79
C ASN A 114 -48.23 27.30 -15.99
N THR A 115 -48.52 27.83 -17.20
CA THR A 115 -47.97 27.34 -18.48
C THR A 115 -46.46 27.39 -18.53
N GLY A 116 -45.86 28.39 -17.85
CA GLY A 116 -44.38 28.52 -17.78
C GLY A 116 -43.71 27.33 -17.08
N LYS A 117 -44.28 26.89 -15.97
CA LYS A 117 -43.73 25.71 -15.26
C LYS A 117 -43.82 24.43 -16.10
N ILE A 118 -44.90 24.23 -16.83
CA ILE A 118 -45.09 23.06 -17.70
C ILE A 118 -44.10 23.07 -18.84
N VAL A 119 -43.93 24.20 -19.53
CA VAL A 119 -43.02 24.35 -20.68
C VAL A 119 -41.58 24.08 -20.22
N ILE A 120 -41.16 24.68 -19.12
CA ILE A 120 -39.78 24.46 -18.59
C ILE A 120 -39.60 23.01 -18.17
N SER A 121 -40.56 22.37 -17.52
CA SER A 121 -40.51 20.97 -17.15
C SER A 121 -40.37 20.05 -18.37
N ILE A 122 -41.11 20.32 -19.45
CA ILE A 122 -41.00 19.57 -20.71
C ILE A 122 -39.63 19.77 -21.34
N LEU A 123 -39.08 20.99 -21.36
CA LEU A 123 -37.74 21.28 -21.87
C LEU A 123 -36.67 20.52 -21.07
N VAL A 124 -36.74 20.52 -19.75
CA VAL A 124 -35.85 19.77 -18.88
C VAL A 124 -35.93 18.28 -19.20
N LEU A 125 -37.11 17.73 -19.35
CA LEU A 125 -37.32 16.31 -19.64
C LEU A 125 -36.70 15.91 -20.98
N VAL A 126 -36.98 16.70 -22.04
CA VAL A 126 -36.42 16.51 -23.39
C VAL A 126 -34.88 16.63 -23.37
N PHE A 127 -34.35 17.61 -22.65
CA PHE A 127 -32.91 17.80 -22.49
C PHE A 127 -32.25 16.58 -21.88
N PHE A 128 -32.72 16.07 -20.74
CA PHE A 128 -32.15 14.89 -20.10
C PHE A 128 -32.34 13.60 -20.92
N MET A 129 -33.44 13.47 -21.64
CA MET A 129 -33.60 12.34 -22.57
C MET A 129 -32.63 12.41 -23.74
N SER A 130 -32.30 13.58 -24.26
CA SER A 130 -31.29 13.78 -25.29
C SER A 130 -29.86 13.46 -24.75
N LEU A 131 -29.56 13.86 -23.51
CA LEU A 131 -28.27 13.63 -22.87
C LEU A 131 -27.98 12.16 -22.59
N ARG A 132 -28.97 11.27 -22.61
CA ARG A 132 -28.81 9.86 -22.31
C ARG A 132 -27.71 9.17 -23.14
N ARG A 133 -27.64 9.46 -24.43
CA ARG A 133 -26.62 8.90 -25.34
C ARG A 133 -25.23 9.46 -25.05
N PHE A 134 -25.17 10.76 -24.77
CA PHE A 134 -23.94 11.47 -24.47
C PHE A 134 -23.30 10.95 -23.17
N PHE A 135 -24.06 10.85 -22.08
CA PHE A 135 -23.57 10.33 -20.80
C PHE A 135 -23.15 8.87 -20.88
N SER A 136 -23.90 8.02 -21.58
CA SER A 136 -23.49 6.61 -21.77
C SER A 136 -22.17 6.50 -22.50
N ASN A 137 -21.90 7.37 -23.47
CA ASN A 137 -20.64 7.40 -24.21
C ASN A 137 -19.49 7.97 -23.37
N ILE A 138 -19.74 8.97 -22.51
CA ILE A 138 -18.74 9.51 -21.57
C ILE A 138 -18.32 8.44 -20.57
N VAL A 139 -19.28 7.78 -19.92
CA VAL A 139 -19.01 6.71 -18.95
C VAL A 139 -18.19 5.60 -19.61
N TYR A 140 -18.58 5.19 -20.83
CA TYR A 140 -17.81 4.25 -21.63
C TYR A 140 -16.38 4.76 -21.89
N PHE A 141 -16.23 5.99 -22.38
CA PHE A 141 -14.93 6.58 -22.72
C PHE A 141 -13.99 6.62 -21.52
N ILE A 142 -14.48 7.08 -20.36
CA ILE A 142 -13.68 7.12 -19.12
C ILE A 142 -13.27 5.71 -18.70
N LEU A 143 -14.20 4.76 -18.67
CA LEU A 143 -13.94 3.41 -18.17
C LEU A 143 -13.09 2.58 -19.14
N VAL A 144 -13.31 2.67 -20.43
CA VAL A 144 -12.54 1.90 -21.43
C VAL A 144 -11.17 2.49 -21.67
N ARG A 145 -11.00 3.81 -21.68
CA ARG A 145 -9.69 4.44 -21.86
C ARG A 145 -8.74 4.17 -20.69
N LEU A 146 -9.29 4.01 -19.47
CA LEU A 146 -8.51 3.63 -18.28
C LEU A 146 -7.98 2.18 -18.34
N VAL A 147 -8.70 1.27 -18.99
CA VAL A 147 -8.42 -0.17 -18.95
C VAL A 147 -7.79 -0.69 -20.25
N TYR A 148 -8.14 -0.11 -21.39
CA TYR A 148 -7.72 -0.62 -22.72
C TYR A 148 -6.79 0.35 -23.44
N ARG A 149 -5.49 0.02 -23.38
CA ARG A 149 -4.44 0.71 -24.17
C ARG A 149 -4.30 0.17 -25.59
N ASN A 150 -4.84 -1.03 -25.92
CA ASN A 150 -4.77 -1.68 -27.22
C ASN A 150 -6.12 -1.72 -27.94
N LYS A 151 -6.11 -1.32 -29.23
CA LYS A 151 -7.29 -1.07 -30.05
C LYS A 151 -8.04 -2.30 -30.61
N SER A 152 -7.43 -3.50 -30.69
CA SER A 152 -8.03 -4.62 -31.43
C SER A 152 -9.12 -5.40 -30.68
N ASP A 153 -9.07 -5.46 -29.34
CA ASP A 153 -10.05 -6.20 -28.52
C ASP A 153 -11.17 -5.29 -27.99
N ALA A 154 -11.11 -4.01 -28.33
CA ALA A 154 -11.93 -2.97 -27.76
C ALA A 154 -13.37 -2.93 -28.33
N ASP A 155 -13.58 -3.35 -29.58
CA ASP A 155 -14.87 -3.11 -30.26
C ASP A 155 -15.96 -4.11 -29.84
N ASP A 156 -15.64 -5.39 -29.66
CA ASP A 156 -16.63 -6.37 -29.18
C ASP A 156 -17.02 -6.15 -27.73
N ILE A 157 -16.04 -5.76 -26.88
CA ILE A 157 -16.27 -5.42 -25.48
C ILE A 157 -17.05 -4.12 -25.35
N LYS A 158 -16.85 -3.18 -26.28
CA LYS A 158 -17.56 -1.90 -26.35
C LYS A 158 -19.08 -2.08 -26.44
N VAL A 159 -19.52 -2.97 -27.31
CA VAL A 159 -20.97 -3.21 -27.52
C VAL A 159 -21.61 -3.77 -26.24
N ILE A 160 -21.01 -4.79 -25.65
CA ILE A 160 -21.50 -5.44 -24.43
C ILE A 160 -21.50 -4.47 -23.24
N PHE A 161 -20.47 -3.64 -23.13
CA PHE A 161 -20.32 -2.70 -22.02
C PHE A 161 -21.30 -1.54 -22.11
N ILE A 162 -21.47 -0.96 -23.31
CA ILE A 162 -22.42 0.15 -23.53
C ILE A 162 -23.85 -0.32 -23.32
N ASP A 163 -24.24 -1.48 -23.81
CA ASP A 163 -25.61 -2.00 -23.66
C ASP A 163 -25.95 -2.28 -22.18
N ASN A 164 -24.99 -2.77 -21.41
CA ASN A 164 -25.20 -3.01 -19.97
C ASN A 164 -25.36 -1.71 -19.16
N ILE A 165 -24.64 -0.65 -19.50
CA ILE A 165 -24.67 0.63 -18.76
C ILE A 165 -25.78 1.55 -19.23
N LYS A 166 -26.16 1.50 -20.50
CA LYS A 166 -27.15 2.38 -21.12
C LYS A 166 -28.51 2.39 -20.42
N LYS A 167 -28.96 1.23 -19.92
CA LYS A 167 -30.23 1.12 -19.21
C LYS A 167 -30.18 1.82 -17.85
N PRO A 168 -29.27 1.48 -16.90
CA PRO A 168 -29.24 2.14 -15.60
C PRO A 168 -28.93 3.64 -15.69
N VAL A 169 -28.04 4.09 -16.57
CA VAL A 169 -27.80 5.53 -16.81
C VAL A 169 -29.06 6.21 -17.33
N GLY A 170 -29.77 5.58 -18.27
CA GLY A 170 -31.01 6.13 -18.78
C GLY A 170 -32.09 6.29 -17.71
N PHE A 171 -32.27 5.28 -16.84
CA PHE A 171 -33.24 5.36 -15.74
C PHE A 171 -32.83 6.41 -14.70
N LEU A 172 -31.55 6.55 -14.40
CA LEU A 172 -31.04 7.56 -13.47
C LEU A 172 -31.28 8.95 -13.99
N LEU A 173 -30.99 9.22 -15.27
CA LEU A 173 -31.26 10.53 -15.90
C LEU A 173 -32.75 10.86 -15.96
N ILE A 174 -33.60 9.89 -16.27
CA ILE A 174 -35.07 10.10 -16.29
C ILE A 174 -35.56 10.38 -14.87
N CYS A 175 -35.15 9.63 -13.87
CA CYS A 175 -35.52 9.84 -12.48
C CYS A 175 -35.07 11.23 -11.98
N TYR A 176 -33.85 11.64 -12.34
CA TYR A 176 -33.35 12.98 -12.03
C TYR A 176 -34.17 14.08 -12.73
N ALA A 177 -34.50 13.89 -14.00
CA ALA A 177 -35.37 14.83 -14.74
C ALA A 177 -36.75 14.95 -14.10
N ILE A 178 -37.35 13.83 -13.66
CA ILE A 178 -38.66 13.84 -12.97
C ILE A 178 -38.55 14.59 -11.63
N SER A 179 -37.48 14.35 -10.86
CA SER A 179 -37.24 15.09 -9.62
C SER A 179 -37.13 16.59 -9.85
N LEU A 180 -36.39 17.02 -10.89
CA LEU A 180 -36.29 18.42 -11.27
C LEU A 180 -37.64 19.00 -11.70
N CYS A 181 -38.43 18.28 -12.51
CA CYS A 181 -39.75 18.72 -12.92
C CYS A 181 -40.68 18.92 -11.73
N LEU A 182 -40.65 18.01 -10.75
CA LEU A 182 -41.42 18.16 -9.52
C LEU A 182 -40.95 19.35 -8.68
N THR A 183 -39.64 19.59 -8.61
CA THR A 183 -39.08 20.75 -7.92
C THR A 183 -39.52 22.06 -8.62
N ILE A 184 -39.52 22.10 -9.95
CA ILE A 184 -40.03 23.25 -10.73
C ILE A 184 -41.53 23.44 -10.50
N ALA A 185 -42.30 22.38 -10.45
CA ALA A 185 -43.73 22.44 -10.22
C ALA A 185 -44.09 23.02 -8.84
N THR A 186 -43.31 22.67 -7.81
CA THR A 186 -43.51 23.18 -6.43
C THR A 186 -42.88 24.54 -6.20
N TYR A 187 -41.94 24.98 -7.05
CA TYR A 187 -41.22 26.25 -6.88
C TYR A 187 -42.21 27.45 -6.68
N PRO A 188 -41.97 28.40 -5.75
CA PRO A 188 -40.79 28.56 -4.89
C PRO A 188 -40.74 27.65 -3.65
N ALA A 189 -41.82 26.91 -3.35
CA ALA A 189 -41.81 25.98 -2.24
C ALA A 189 -40.91 24.78 -2.54
N PRO A 190 -40.15 24.25 -1.55
CA PRO A 190 -39.33 23.05 -1.75
C PRO A 190 -40.20 21.81 -1.88
N LEU A 191 -39.62 20.75 -2.41
CA LEU A 191 -40.20 19.41 -2.34
C LEU A 191 -40.39 18.98 -0.88
N SER A 192 -41.52 18.28 -0.61
CA SER A 192 -41.74 17.72 0.70
C SER A 192 -40.58 16.75 1.06
N ILE A 193 -40.15 16.74 2.34
CA ILE A 193 -39.01 15.93 2.81
C ILE A 193 -39.21 14.46 2.50
N ASN A 194 -40.43 13.93 2.62
CA ASN A 194 -40.74 12.53 2.33
C ASN A 194 -40.53 12.21 0.83
N LEU A 195 -40.91 13.13 -0.07
CA LEU A 195 -40.72 12.93 -1.50
C LEU A 195 -39.25 13.05 -1.89
N SER A 196 -38.51 13.98 -1.28
CA SER A 196 -37.06 14.10 -1.45
C SER A 196 -36.35 12.82 -1.00
N ASN A 197 -36.66 12.29 0.18
CA ASN A 197 -36.12 11.04 0.68
C ASN A 197 -36.43 9.85 -0.23
N LEU A 198 -37.65 9.82 -0.81
CA LEU A 198 -38.00 8.79 -1.79
C LEU A 198 -37.09 8.83 -3.03
N PHE A 199 -36.81 10.04 -3.58
CA PHE A 199 -35.89 10.18 -4.69
C PHE A 199 -34.47 9.75 -4.31
N HIS A 200 -34.00 10.09 -3.12
CA HIS A 200 -32.69 9.64 -2.63
C HIS A 200 -32.58 8.10 -2.53
N ILE A 201 -33.66 7.44 -2.09
CA ILE A 201 -33.72 5.97 -2.09
C ILE A 201 -33.67 5.42 -3.51
N VAL A 202 -34.45 5.98 -4.44
CA VAL A 202 -34.43 5.54 -5.84
C VAL A 202 -33.07 5.75 -6.47
N TYR A 203 -32.41 6.89 -6.21
CA TYR A 203 -31.06 7.14 -6.69
C TYR A 203 -30.06 6.12 -6.14
N ALA A 204 -30.14 5.80 -4.86
CA ALA A 204 -29.26 4.77 -4.25
C ALA A 204 -29.40 3.41 -4.95
N VAL A 205 -30.62 2.99 -5.23
CA VAL A 205 -30.90 1.73 -5.95
C VAL A 205 -30.38 1.80 -7.39
N LEU A 206 -30.61 2.90 -8.10
CA LEU A 206 -30.17 3.06 -9.49
C LEU A 206 -28.64 3.17 -9.60
N ILE A 207 -27.99 3.85 -8.66
CA ILE A 207 -26.53 3.94 -8.59
C ILE A 207 -25.92 2.57 -8.25
N ALA A 208 -26.48 1.86 -7.28
CA ALA A 208 -26.05 0.50 -6.96
C ALA A 208 -26.19 -0.42 -8.19
N TRP A 209 -27.34 -0.36 -8.89
CA TRP A 209 -27.55 -1.10 -10.12
C TRP A 209 -26.53 -0.73 -11.22
N LEU A 210 -26.22 0.56 -11.39
CA LEU A 210 -25.20 1.03 -12.33
C LEU A 210 -23.82 0.45 -11.99
N ILE A 211 -23.41 0.51 -10.71
CA ILE A 211 -22.12 -0.02 -10.26
C ILE A 211 -22.05 -1.53 -10.48
N LEU A 212 -23.11 -2.27 -10.17
CA LEU A 212 -23.19 -3.71 -10.42
C LEU A 212 -23.03 -4.03 -11.92
N ARG A 213 -23.67 -3.26 -12.80
CA ARG A 213 -23.54 -3.44 -14.27
C ARG A 213 -22.13 -3.10 -14.79
N ILE A 214 -21.49 -2.12 -14.19
CA ILE A 214 -20.08 -1.81 -14.48
C ILE A 214 -19.19 -2.98 -14.06
N LEU A 215 -19.40 -3.53 -12.87
CA LEU A 215 -18.65 -4.69 -12.38
C LEU A 215 -18.88 -5.94 -13.23
N ASP A 216 -20.11 -6.19 -13.70
CA ASP A 216 -20.41 -7.28 -14.64
C ASP A 216 -19.58 -7.13 -15.94
N GLY A 217 -19.55 -5.95 -16.51
CA GLY A 217 -18.77 -5.67 -17.71
C GLY A 217 -17.27 -5.87 -17.51
N TYR A 218 -16.71 -5.35 -16.41
CA TYR A 218 -15.29 -5.55 -16.06
C TYR A 218 -14.98 -6.99 -15.67
N GLY A 219 -15.91 -7.66 -14.98
CA GLY A 219 -15.75 -9.05 -14.57
C GLY A 219 -15.54 -9.98 -15.75
N VAL A 220 -16.36 -9.84 -16.79
CA VAL A 220 -16.21 -10.64 -18.04
C VAL A 220 -14.84 -10.45 -18.67
N VAL A 221 -14.35 -9.21 -18.71
CA VAL A 221 -13.04 -8.87 -19.28
C VAL A 221 -11.88 -9.41 -18.44
N LEU A 222 -11.94 -9.24 -17.13
CA LEU A 222 -10.95 -9.78 -16.19
C LEU A 222 -10.90 -11.31 -16.24
N VAL A 223 -12.10 -11.95 -16.24
CA VAL A 223 -12.21 -13.41 -16.35
C VAL A 223 -11.63 -13.92 -17.66
N SER A 224 -11.91 -13.26 -18.78
CA SER A 224 -11.38 -13.67 -20.09
C SER A 224 -9.85 -13.58 -20.15
N LYS A 225 -9.25 -12.48 -19.67
CA LYS A 225 -7.78 -12.29 -19.63
C LYS A 225 -7.06 -13.24 -18.66
N LEU A 226 -7.62 -13.45 -17.46
CA LEU A 226 -7.03 -14.34 -16.45
C LEU A 226 -7.27 -15.81 -16.75
N ALA A 227 -8.39 -16.15 -17.40
CA ALA A 227 -8.68 -17.52 -17.80
C ALA A 227 -7.74 -18.04 -18.88
N GLN A 228 -7.30 -17.19 -19.80
CA GLN A 228 -6.30 -17.55 -20.80
C GLN A 228 -4.91 -17.79 -20.21
N LYS A 229 -4.57 -17.15 -19.08
CA LYS A 229 -3.23 -17.25 -18.47
C LYS A 229 -3.09 -18.26 -17.32
N SER A 230 -4.13 -18.58 -16.55
CA SER A 230 -3.93 -19.34 -15.31
C SER A 230 -5.09 -20.19 -14.78
N GLY A 231 -6.17 -20.37 -15.52
CA GLY A 231 -7.30 -21.24 -15.12
C GLY A 231 -8.08 -20.81 -13.86
N LYS A 232 -7.84 -19.61 -13.32
CA LYS A 232 -8.36 -19.15 -12.02
C LYS A 232 -9.69 -18.37 -12.11
N LYS A 233 -10.62 -18.81 -12.96
CA LYS A 233 -11.95 -18.17 -13.10
C LYS A 233 -12.70 -18.05 -11.78
N GLU A 234 -12.60 -19.06 -10.93
CA GLU A 234 -13.33 -19.15 -9.65
C GLU A 234 -12.92 -18.03 -8.66
N VAL A 235 -11.63 -17.69 -8.62
CA VAL A 235 -11.14 -16.63 -7.72
C VAL A 235 -11.69 -15.26 -8.14
N VAL A 236 -11.73 -14.96 -9.44
CA VAL A 236 -12.29 -13.69 -9.95
C VAL A 236 -13.78 -13.62 -9.66
N ASN A 237 -14.52 -14.72 -9.88
CA ASN A 237 -15.95 -14.78 -9.57
C ASN A 237 -16.22 -14.59 -8.07
N LEU A 238 -15.35 -15.13 -7.21
CA LEU A 238 -15.47 -14.93 -5.76
C LEU A 238 -15.29 -13.44 -5.40
N VAL A 239 -14.26 -12.79 -5.95
CA VAL A 239 -14.01 -11.35 -5.71
C VAL A 239 -15.19 -10.49 -6.18
N ILE A 240 -15.74 -10.78 -7.37
CA ILE A 240 -16.92 -10.08 -7.88
C ILE A 240 -18.12 -10.25 -6.95
N LYS A 241 -18.39 -11.46 -6.44
CA LYS A 241 -19.47 -11.71 -5.48
C LYS A 241 -19.29 -10.96 -4.16
N ILE A 242 -18.05 -10.89 -3.67
CA ILE A 242 -17.73 -10.07 -2.48
C ILE A 242 -18.01 -8.60 -2.74
N LEU A 243 -17.61 -8.06 -3.90
CA LEU A 243 -17.91 -6.67 -4.28
C LEU A 243 -19.42 -6.41 -4.38
N TYR A 244 -20.19 -7.36 -4.93
CA TYR A 244 -21.66 -7.26 -4.96
C TYR A 244 -22.24 -7.17 -3.56
N PHE A 245 -21.77 -8.02 -2.65
CA PHE A 245 -22.22 -8.01 -1.25
C PHE A 245 -21.89 -6.65 -0.58
N VAL A 246 -20.71 -6.12 -0.79
CA VAL A 246 -20.30 -4.80 -0.22
C VAL A 246 -21.19 -3.69 -0.76
N ILE A 247 -21.44 -3.65 -2.08
CA ILE A 247 -22.31 -2.64 -2.70
C ILE A 247 -23.72 -2.76 -2.16
N PHE A 248 -24.23 -3.97 -2.04
CA PHE A 248 -25.57 -4.22 -1.47
C PHE A 248 -25.69 -3.69 -0.04
N VAL A 249 -24.69 -3.98 0.82
CA VAL A 249 -24.66 -3.51 2.21
C VAL A 249 -24.61 -1.98 2.27
N ILE A 250 -23.78 -1.32 1.46
CA ILE A 250 -23.69 0.15 1.42
C ILE A 250 -25.03 0.76 0.96
N ALA A 251 -25.63 0.22 -0.09
CA ALA A 251 -26.91 0.70 -0.59
C ALA A 251 -28.03 0.51 0.46
N LEU A 252 -28.06 -0.65 1.14
CA LEU A 252 -29.02 -0.93 2.19
C LEU A 252 -28.88 0.03 3.38
N LEU A 253 -27.65 0.28 3.84
CA LEU A 253 -27.39 1.24 4.92
C LEU A 253 -27.83 2.64 4.56
N TYR A 254 -27.57 3.08 3.32
CA TYR A 254 -28.01 4.37 2.84
C TYR A 254 -29.54 4.48 2.81
N ILE A 255 -30.23 3.46 2.33
CA ILE A 255 -31.69 3.39 2.31
C ILE A 255 -32.26 3.47 3.72
N LEU A 256 -31.71 2.69 4.67
CA LEU A 256 -32.13 2.72 6.06
C LEU A 256 -31.94 4.11 6.70
N ALA A 257 -30.83 4.78 6.39
CA ALA A 257 -30.59 6.15 6.85
C ALA A 257 -31.67 7.13 6.32
N GLN A 258 -32.04 7.02 5.03
CA GLN A 258 -33.08 7.87 4.44
C GLN A 258 -34.48 7.58 5.01
N LEU A 259 -34.71 6.37 5.48
CA LEU A 259 -35.94 5.99 6.18
C LEU A 259 -35.97 6.44 7.65
N GLY A 260 -34.89 7.08 8.15
CA GLY A 260 -34.80 7.62 9.50
C GLY A 260 -34.28 6.61 10.55
N PHE A 261 -33.81 5.44 10.15
CA PHE A 261 -33.20 4.48 11.08
C PHE A 261 -31.82 4.97 11.54
N ASN A 262 -31.52 4.76 12.81
CA ASN A 262 -30.18 5.04 13.32
C ASN A 262 -29.22 3.91 12.88
N ILE A 263 -28.41 4.20 11.87
CA ILE A 263 -27.46 3.25 11.29
C ILE A 263 -26.16 3.11 12.12
N SER A 264 -25.93 3.97 13.13
CA SER A 264 -24.69 3.98 13.92
C SER A 264 -24.42 2.62 14.59
N ALA A 265 -25.43 2.01 15.17
CA ALA A 265 -25.30 0.67 15.79
C ALA A 265 -24.98 -0.42 14.76
N ILE A 266 -25.56 -0.35 13.56
CA ILE A 266 -25.31 -1.30 12.47
C ILE A 266 -23.86 -1.12 11.97
N ILE A 267 -23.42 0.11 11.76
CA ILE A 267 -22.03 0.41 11.34
C ILE A 267 -21.03 -0.06 12.41
N ALA A 268 -21.32 0.17 13.70
CA ALA A 268 -20.48 -0.33 14.78
C ALA A 268 -20.37 -1.86 14.79
N SER A 269 -21.48 -2.56 14.60
CA SER A 269 -21.50 -4.03 14.50
C SER A 269 -20.74 -4.54 13.27
N LEU A 270 -20.91 -3.89 12.12
CA LEU A 270 -20.15 -4.18 10.90
C LEU A 270 -18.67 -3.88 11.08
N GLY A 271 -18.30 -2.84 11.86
CA GLY A 271 -16.92 -2.50 12.21
C GLY A 271 -16.23 -3.62 13.01
N ILE A 272 -16.92 -4.19 14.01
CA ILE A 272 -16.41 -5.34 14.78
C ILE A 272 -16.25 -6.57 13.86
N GLY A 273 -17.26 -6.87 13.05
CA GLY A 273 -17.17 -7.94 12.05
C GLY A 273 -16.06 -7.72 11.04
N GLY A 274 -15.87 -6.47 10.57
CA GLY A 274 -14.78 -6.07 9.69
C GLY A 274 -13.40 -6.25 10.31
N LEU A 275 -13.25 -5.97 11.62
CA LEU A 275 -12.02 -6.23 12.36
C LEU A 275 -11.68 -7.73 12.39
N ALA A 276 -12.67 -8.59 12.62
CA ALA A 276 -12.46 -10.05 12.59
C ALA A 276 -11.99 -10.52 11.21
N VAL A 277 -12.61 -10.00 10.12
CA VAL A 277 -12.19 -10.30 8.74
C VAL A 277 -10.78 -9.75 8.45
N ALA A 278 -10.46 -8.54 8.92
CA ALA A 278 -9.13 -7.95 8.74
C ALA A 278 -8.04 -8.75 9.45
N LEU A 279 -8.30 -9.23 10.68
CA LEU A 279 -7.38 -10.13 11.40
C LEU A 279 -7.20 -11.46 10.68
N ALA A 280 -8.26 -12.04 10.13
CA ALA A 280 -8.19 -13.27 9.34
C ALA A 280 -7.42 -13.07 8.01
N ALA A 281 -7.47 -11.88 7.41
CA ALA A 281 -6.79 -11.55 6.17
C ALA A 281 -5.36 -11.02 6.37
N LYS A 282 -4.90 -10.79 7.60
CA LYS A 282 -3.62 -10.15 7.95
C LYS A 282 -2.44 -10.74 7.18
N ASP A 283 -2.31 -12.06 7.17
CA ASP A 283 -1.16 -12.73 6.54
C ASP A 283 -1.20 -12.61 5.02
N ILE A 284 -2.37 -12.57 4.41
CA ILE A 284 -2.52 -12.38 2.97
C ILE A 284 -2.06 -10.97 2.58
N ILE A 285 -2.49 -9.97 3.36
CA ILE A 285 -2.14 -8.57 3.17
C ILE A 285 -0.63 -8.35 3.41
N ALA A 286 -0.07 -8.95 4.48
CA ALA A 286 1.35 -8.89 4.79
C ALA A 286 2.21 -9.46 3.65
N ASN A 287 1.84 -10.62 3.10
CA ASN A 287 2.55 -11.22 1.97
C ASN A 287 2.45 -10.39 0.69
N PHE A 288 1.32 -9.75 0.44
CA PHE A 288 1.15 -8.85 -0.70
C PHE A 288 2.07 -7.63 -0.61
N PHE A 289 2.09 -6.94 0.53
CA PHE A 289 3.00 -5.81 0.73
C PHE A 289 4.47 -6.23 0.74
N ALA A 290 4.80 -7.37 1.33
CA ALA A 290 6.15 -7.91 1.28
C ALA A 290 6.61 -8.16 -0.17
N SER A 291 5.75 -8.65 -1.06
CA SER A 291 6.13 -8.84 -2.47
C SER A 291 6.45 -7.53 -3.18
N ILE A 292 5.69 -6.48 -2.88
CA ILE A 292 5.96 -5.14 -3.44
C ILE A 292 7.31 -4.62 -2.94
N LEU A 293 7.56 -4.71 -1.63
CA LEU A 293 8.83 -4.25 -1.04
C LEU A 293 10.04 -5.04 -1.57
N LEU A 294 9.94 -6.37 -1.69
CA LEU A 294 11.01 -7.20 -2.26
C LEU A 294 11.38 -6.79 -3.69
N LEU A 295 10.39 -6.38 -4.50
CA LEU A 295 10.62 -5.86 -5.85
C LEU A 295 11.29 -4.48 -5.84
N PHE A 296 10.95 -3.61 -4.89
CA PHE A 296 11.56 -2.29 -4.77
C PHE A 296 12.97 -2.33 -4.19
N ASP A 297 13.21 -3.16 -3.18
CA ASP A 297 14.50 -3.26 -2.48
C ASP A 297 15.59 -3.92 -3.34
N ASN A 298 15.19 -4.62 -4.40
CA ASN A 298 16.11 -5.35 -5.30
C ASN A 298 17.11 -6.24 -4.53
N SER A 299 16.66 -6.85 -3.43
CA SER A 299 17.49 -7.71 -2.60
C SER A 299 18.00 -8.94 -3.36
N PHE A 300 17.15 -9.49 -4.22
CA PHE A 300 17.48 -10.54 -5.18
C PHE A 300 16.59 -10.44 -6.43
N ASN A 301 17.03 -11.05 -7.51
CA ASN A 301 16.31 -11.14 -8.78
C ASN A 301 15.99 -12.60 -9.12
N GLN A 302 15.09 -12.78 -10.10
CA GLN A 302 14.86 -14.08 -10.69
C GLN A 302 16.16 -14.60 -11.33
N GLY A 303 16.54 -15.84 -11.03
CA GLY A 303 17.79 -16.45 -11.43
C GLY A 303 18.92 -16.33 -10.41
N ASP A 304 18.77 -15.49 -9.37
CA ASP A 304 19.79 -15.38 -8.33
C ASP A 304 19.86 -16.64 -7.44
N TRP A 305 21.07 -17.00 -7.07
CA TRP A 305 21.34 -17.98 -6.05
C TRP A 305 21.29 -17.32 -4.68
N VAL A 306 20.31 -17.73 -3.89
CA VAL A 306 20.04 -17.16 -2.56
C VAL A 306 19.98 -18.23 -1.49
N GLU A 307 20.23 -17.82 -0.24
CA GLU A 307 19.95 -18.58 0.96
C GLU A 307 19.04 -17.73 1.85
N VAL A 308 17.85 -18.24 2.16
CA VAL A 308 16.84 -17.58 2.98
C VAL A 308 16.23 -18.58 3.94
N SER A 309 16.21 -18.27 5.23
CA SER A 309 15.66 -19.16 6.28
C SER A 309 16.22 -20.58 6.23
N GLY A 310 17.50 -20.74 5.88
CA GLY A 310 18.18 -22.05 5.76
C GLY A 310 17.88 -22.81 4.47
N ILE A 311 17.10 -22.23 3.56
CA ILE A 311 16.81 -22.79 2.23
C ILE A 311 17.75 -22.13 1.21
N GLU A 312 18.56 -22.95 0.57
CA GLU A 312 19.54 -22.53 -0.42
C GLU A 312 19.13 -23.01 -1.80
N GLY A 313 19.16 -22.11 -2.79
CA GLY A 313 18.80 -22.45 -4.17
C GLY A 313 18.67 -21.23 -5.08
N THR A 314 18.15 -21.46 -6.28
CA THR A 314 17.95 -20.42 -7.29
C THR A 314 16.51 -19.93 -7.27
N VAL A 315 16.32 -18.60 -7.29
CA VAL A 315 15.01 -17.96 -7.37
C VAL A 315 14.40 -18.23 -8.75
N VAL A 316 13.28 -18.95 -8.78
CA VAL A 316 12.54 -19.24 -10.02
C VAL A 316 11.62 -18.07 -10.36
N GLU A 317 10.82 -17.64 -9.40
CA GLU A 317 9.87 -16.53 -9.56
C GLU A 317 9.52 -15.89 -8.21
N THR A 318 9.22 -14.61 -8.24
CA THR A 318 8.61 -13.89 -7.12
C THR A 318 7.18 -13.54 -7.47
N GLY A 319 6.22 -14.25 -6.86
CA GLY A 319 4.80 -14.03 -7.04
C GLY A 319 4.23 -13.04 -6.04
N LEU A 320 2.91 -12.76 -6.13
CA LEU A 320 2.21 -11.82 -5.23
C LEU A 320 2.16 -12.26 -3.75
N ARG A 321 2.30 -13.54 -3.46
CA ARG A 321 2.19 -14.08 -2.10
C ARG A 321 3.43 -14.86 -1.69
N LYS A 322 4.06 -15.54 -2.62
CA LYS A 322 5.16 -16.46 -2.37
C LYS A 322 6.25 -16.30 -3.42
N THR A 323 7.48 -16.52 -3.00
CA THR A 323 8.64 -16.70 -3.87
C THR A 323 8.92 -18.18 -4.01
N THR A 324 9.23 -18.63 -5.22
CA THR A 324 9.57 -20.02 -5.53
C THR A 324 11.07 -20.12 -5.68
N ILE A 325 11.70 -21.00 -4.90
CA ILE A 325 13.13 -21.30 -4.95
C ILE A 325 13.32 -22.75 -5.38
N ARG A 326 14.20 -22.99 -6.36
CA ARG A 326 14.64 -24.30 -6.74
C ARG A 326 15.93 -24.62 -6.00
N THR A 327 15.88 -25.59 -5.14
CA THR A 327 17.05 -26.07 -4.38
C THR A 327 17.99 -26.88 -5.25
N PHE A 328 19.22 -27.16 -4.78
CA PHE A 328 20.22 -27.89 -5.56
C PHE A 328 19.91 -29.38 -5.75
N ASP A 329 19.01 -29.94 -4.95
CA ASP A 329 18.41 -31.28 -5.13
C ASP A 329 17.20 -31.27 -6.09
N ASN A 330 17.02 -30.18 -6.85
CA ASN A 330 15.93 -29.97 -7.80
C ASN A 330 14.52 -29.85 -7.24
N CYS A 331 14.34 -29.73 -5.93
CA CYS A 331 13.04 -29.48 -5.32
C CYS A 331 12.60 -28.04 -5.50
N LEU A 332 11.29 -27.82 -5.55
CA LEU A 332 10.70 -26.48 -5.51
C LEU A 332 10.20 -26.19 -4.10
N VAL A 333 10.75 -25.16 -3.50
CA VAL A 333 10.33 -24.66 -2.19
C VAL A 333 9.58 -23.36 -2.38
N PHE A 334 8.43 -23.25 -1.71
CA PHE A 334 7.55 -22.09 -1.76
C PHE A 334 7.63 -21.34 -0.42
N LEU A 335 8.26 -20.19 -0.42
CA LEU A 335 8.39 -19.35 0.77
C LEU A 335 7.38 -18.20 0.73
N PRO A 336 6.60 -17.96 1.80
CA PRO A 336 5.80 -16.76 1.93
C PRO A 336 6.67 -15.49 1.87
N ASN A 337 6.25 -14.49 1.12
CA ASN A 337 7.06 -13.27 0.94
C ASN A 337 7.26 -12.50 2.26
N SER A 338 6.28 -12.55 3.18
CA SER A 338 6.41 -11.97 4.52
C SER A 338 7.52 -12.65 5.35
N THR A 339 7.71 -13.96 5.19
CA THR A 339 8.81 -14.70 5.84
C THR A 339 10.16 -14.28 5.28
N ILE A 340 10.26 -14.13 3.97
CA ILE A 340 11.50 -13.67 3.31
C ILE A 340 11.88 -12.27 3.78
N MET A 341 10.89 -11.37 3.85
CA MET A 341 11.07 -9.98 4.27
C MET A 341 11.56 -9.85 5.72
N GLY A 342 11.15 -10.79 6.59
CA GLY A 342 11.58 -10.85 7.99
C GLY A 342 12.86 -11.65 8.23
N ALA A 343 13.43 -12.28 7.21
CA ALA A 343 14.59 -13.14 7.33
C ALA A 343 15.88 -12.48 6.79
N ASN A 344 17.01 -13.00 7.23
CA ASN A 344 18.31 -12.67 6.64
C ASN A 344 18.41 -13.33 5.25
N ILE A 345 18.68 -12.53 4.24
CA ILE A 345 18.85 -12.98 2.86
C ILE A 345 20.34 -12.93 2.53
N LYS A 346 20.92 -14.08 2.20
CA LYS A 346 22.25 -14.13 1.59
C LYS A 346 22.09 -14.31 0.09
N ASN A 347 22.48 -13.29 -0.67
CA ASN A 347 22.48 -13.37 -2.14
C ASN A 347 23.88 -13.72 -2.62
N TRP A 348 24.03 -14.98 -3.03
CA TRP A 348 25.31 -15.51 -3.50
C TRP A 348 25.66 -15.04 -4.92
N SER A 349 24.67 -14.69 -5.75
CA SER A 349 24.91 -14.15 -7.09
C SER A 349 25.44 -12.72 -7.07
N LYS A 350 25.22 -11.96 -6.00
CA LYS A 350 25.75 -10.60 -5.85
C LYS A 350 27.21 -10.57 -5.38
N ARG A 351 27.89 -11.71 -5.28
CA ARG A 351 29.35 -11.74 -5.06
C ARG A 351 30.07 -11.17 -6.27
N ARG A 352 30.97 -10.22 -6.05
CA ARG A 352 31.74 -9.61 -7.15
C ARG A 352 33.17 -10.13 -7.26
N MET A 353 33.79 -10.52 -6.13
CA MET A 353 35.21 -10.90 -6.06
C MET A 353 35.46 -12.39 -5.96
N GLY A 354 34.45 -13.23 -6.13
CA GLY A 354 34.61 -14.65 -6.04
C GLY A 354 34.30 -15.25 -4.66
N ARG A 355 34.76 -16.48 -4.43
CA ARG A 355 34.44 -17.26 -3.22
C ARG A 355 35.61 -17.32 -2.26
N HIS A 356 35.34 -16.98 -1.01
CA HIS A 356 36.31 -17.09 0.08
C HIS A 356 36.70 -18.55 0.34
N VAL A 357 38.00 -18.76 0.48
CA VAL A 357 38.60 -20.02 0.90
C VAL A 357 39.50 -19.77 2.11
N LYS A 358 39.20 -20.46 3.18
CA LYS A 358 40.06 -20.56 4.35
C LYS A 358 40.42 -22.04 4.55
N MET A 359 41.70 -22.37 4.55
CA MET A 359 42.16 -23.74 4.77
C MET A 359 43.45 -23.77 5.56
N TYR A 360 43.72 -24.90 6.16
CA TYR A 360 44.91 -25.17 6.92
C TYR A 360 45.66 -26.32 6.27
N LEU A 361 46.98 -26.12 6.05
CA LEU A 361 47.90 -27.19 5.65
C LEU A 361 48.70 -27.58 6.87
N GLY A 362 48.47 -28.79 7.39
CA GLY A 362 49.21 -29.33 8.51
C GLY A 362 50.49 -30.01 8.02
N VAL A 363 51.66 -29.54 8.47
CA VAL A 363 52.97 -30.16 8.20
C VAL A 363 53.55 -30.75 9.46
N GLY A 364 54.44 -31.75 9.31
CA GLY A 364 55.01 -32.47 10.43
C GLY A 364 55.94 -31.62 11.26
N TYR A 365 56.19 -32.04 12.52
CA TYR A 365 57.06 -31.37 13.46
C TYR A 365 58.59 -31.61 13.18
N ASP A 366 58.92 -32.43 12.17
CA ASP A 366 60.24 -32.58 11.58
C ASP A 366 60.66 -31.40 10.68
N ALA A 367 59.72 -30.46 10.45
CA ALA A 367 59.96 -29.25 9.67
C ALA A 367 60.91 -28.26 10.37
N THR A 368 62.00 -27.87 9.69
CA THR A 368 62.89 -26.81 10.21
C THR A 368 62.27 -25.42 9.94
N PRO A 369 62.56 -24.38 10.75
CA PRO A 369 62.13 -23.04 10.53
C PRO A 369 62.38 -22.50 9.11
N GLU A 370 63.58 -22.74 8.56
CA GLU A 370 63.98 -22.33 7.21
C GLU A 370 63.08 -22.95 6.12
N LYS A 371 62.76 -24.24 6.25
CA LYS A 371 61.84 -24.93 5.32
C LYS A 371 60.44 -24.37 5.40
N LEU A 372 59.98 -24.05 6.62
CA LEU A 372 58.65 -23.43 6.83
C LEU A 372 58.59 -22.04 6.22
N GLU A 373 59.62 -21.20 6.45
CA GLU A 373 59.70 -19.84 5.85
C GLU A 373 59.70 -19.91 4.32
N ASN A 374 60.50 -20.80 3.71
CA ASN A 374 60.52 -21.00 2.27
C ASN A 374 59.18 -21.49 1.72
N CYS A 375 58.55 -22.44 2.41
CA CYS A 375 57.25 -22.96 2.04
C CYS A 375 56.17 -21.87 2.09
N VAL A 376 56.11 -21.10 3.17
CA VAL A 376 55.16 -19.95 3.30
C VAL A 376 55.40 -18.93 2.23
N LYS A 377 56.66 -18.63 1.86
CA LYS A 377 57.01 -17.72 0.78
C LYS A 377 56.55 -18.25 -0.57
N ASP A 378 56.83 -19.51 -0.90
CA ASP A 378 56.40 -20.12 -2.16
C ASP A 378 54.88 -20.17 -2.30
N LEU A 379 54.19 -20.56 -1.20
CA LEU A 379 52.71 -20.55 -1.16
C LEU A 379 52.12 -19.13 -1.37
N LYS A 380 52.75 -18.14 -0.77
CA LYS A 380 52.40 -16.75 -0.92
C LYS A 380 52.58 -16.26 -2.36
N GLU A 381 53.73 -16.61 -2.96
CA GLU A 381 54.03 -16.28 -4.37
C GLU A 381 53.04 -16.94 -5.30
N LEU A 382 52.72 -18.24 -5.09
CA LEU A 382 51.70 -18.93 -5.88
C LEU A 382 50.32 -18.22 -5.81
N LEU A 383 49.88 -17.87 -4.59
CA LEU A 383 48.57 -17.19 -4.44
C LEU A 383 48.54 -15.79 -5.08
N TYR A 384 49.65 -15.06 -5.06
CA TYR A 384 49.76 -13.73 -5.69
C TYR A 384 49.94 -13.77 -7.21
N THR A 385 50.44 -14.88 -7.77
CA THR A 385 50.69 -15.00 -9.22
C THR A 385 49.61 -15.80 -9.94
N SER A 386 48.81 -16.57 -9.20
CA SER A 386 47.79 -17.44 -9.80
C SER A 386 46.65 -16.67 -10.43
N PRO A 387 46.30 -16.93 -11.69
CA PRO A 387 45.15 -16.30 -12.34
C PRO A 387 43.80 -16.72 -11.74
N LEU A 388 43.76 -17.80 -10.96
CA LEU A 388 42.56 -18.32 -10.29
C LEU A 388 42.20 -17.57 -9.01
N VAL A 389 43.18 -16.84 -8.42
CA VAL A 389 43.02 -16.10 -7.17
C VAL A 389 42.65 -14.65 -7.49
N ALA A 390 41.73 -14.09 -6.72
CA ALA A 390 41.34 -12.70 -6.86
C ALA A 390 42.33 -11.77 -6.18
N HIS A 391 42.78 -10.74 -6.90
CA HIS A 391 43.75 -9.75 -6.45
C HIS A 391 43.12 -8.36 -6.39
N GLU A 392 43.78 -7.40 -5.72
CA GLU A 392 43.27 -6.01 -5.60
C GLU A 392 42.98 -5.35 -6.96
N ASP A 393 43.82 -5.61 -7.95
CA ASP A 393 43.69 -5.06 -9.29
C ASP A 393 42.49 -5.61 -10.08
N ASP A 394 42.02 -6.81 -9.74
CA ASP A 394 40.85 -7.42 -10.40
C ASP A 394 39.53 -6.69 -10.07
N GLY A 395 39.51 -5.93 -8.99
CA GLY A 395 38.39 -5.15 -8.51
C GLY A 395 38.44 -3.68 -8.89
N ALA A 396 39.41 -3.23 -9.67
CA ALA A 396 39.46 -1.85 -10.14
C ALA A 396 38.20 -1.54 -10.95
N LEU A 397 37.24 -0.93 -10.28
CA LEU A 397 35.99 -0.49 -10.85
C LEU A 397 36.23 0.41 -12.05
N LYS A 398 35.68 0.03 -13.18
CA LYS A 398 35.39 0.99 -14.26
C LYS A 398 34.33 1.95 -13.69
N TYR A 399 34.83 3.05 -13.10
CA TYR A 399 34.01 4.13 -12.59
C TYR A 399 33.11 4.67 -13.70
N GLY A 400 31.81 4.36 -13.64
CA GLY A 400 30.85 4.78 -14.63
C GLY A 400 29.46 5.07 -14.08
N ASP A 401 29.18 4.72 -12.83
CA ASP A 401 27.83 4.86 -12.28
C ASP A 401 27.75 6.04 -11.30
N HIS A 402 26.99 7.09 -11.70
CA HIS A 402 26.79 8.31 -10.91
C HIS A 402 26.11 8.05 -9.55
N THR A 403 25.45 6.93 -9.36
CA THR A 403 24.78 6.58 -8.10
C THR A 403 25.76 6.16 -7.01
N THR A 404 26.94 5.66 -7.37
CA THR A 404 27.99 5.23 -6.44
C THR A 404 28.66 6.42 -5.78
N LYS A 405 28.78 7.55 -6.47
CA LYS A 405 29.48 8.77 -5.96
C LYS A 405 28.87 9.34 -4.67
N TYR A 406 27.54 9.26 -4.51
CA TYR A 406 26.87 9.81 -3.31
C TYR A 406 27.01 8.94 -2.06
N ARG A 407 27.27 7.65 -2.23
CA ARG A 407 27.44 6.71 -1.10
C ARG A 407 28.88 6.62 -0.60
N GLN A 408 29.85 7.04 -1.38
CA GLN A 408 31.29 6.94 -1.09
C GLN A 408 31.73 7.71 0.17
N ASN A 409 30.98 8.73 0.60
CA ASN A 409 31.37 9.57 1.74
C ASN A 409 31.04 8.97 3.11
N LEU A 410 30.29 7.85 3.18
CA LEU A 410 29.80 7.29 4.44
C LEU A 410 30.33 5.87 4.73
N VAL A 411 30.68 5.11 3.70
CA VAL A 411 31.15 3.73 3.81
C VAL A 411 32.25 3.48 2.80
N SER A 412 33.25 2.64 3.15
CA SER A 412 34.31 2.31 2.20
C SER A 412 33.75 1.64 0.94
N ILE A 413 34.34 1.91 -0.21
CA ILE A 413 33.96 1.27 -1.48
C ILE A 413 34.03 -0.24 -1.37
N ASN A 414 35.06 -0.75 -0.70
CA ASN A 414 35.28 -2.17 -0.50
C ASN A 414 34.14 -2.82 0.31
N ASP A 415 33.57 -2.10 1.29
CA ASP A 415 32.44 -2.62 2.09
C ASP A 415 31.12 -2.49 1.34
N LEU A 416 30.92 -1.42 0.55
CA LEU A 416 29.72 -1.23 -0.25
C LEU A 416 29.63 -2.23 -1.42
N GLU A 417 30.76 -2.50 -2.06
CA GLU A 417 30.82 -3.31 -3.28
C GLU A 417 31.21 -4.76 -3.04
N GLY A 418 31.51 -5.13 -1.77
CA GLY A 418 31.82 -6.49 -1.39
C GLY A 418 33.23 -6.93 -1.76
N TYR A 419 34.16 -5.99 -1.90
CA TYR A 419 35.56 -6.27 -2.21
C TYR A 419 36.35 -6.62 -0.95
N LYS A 420 36.23 -7.86 -0.50
CA LYS A 420 37.20 -8.40 0.44
C LYS A 420 38.13 -9.31 -0.34
N ASN A 421 39.34 -8.83 -0.59
CA ASN A 421 40.38 -9.51 -1.38
C ASN A 421 41.61 -9.86 -0.55
N ALA A 422 41.47 -9.87 0.77
CA ALA A 422 42.60 -10.22 1.63
C ALA A 422 43.14 -11.58 1.24
N CYS A 423 44.45 -11.60 0.92
CA CYS A 423 45.18 -12.81 0.61
C CYS A 423 46.36 -12.87 1.53
N TYR A 424 46.42 -13.89 2.36
CA TYR A 424 47.58 -14.12 3.24
C TYR A 424 47.85 -15.59 3.47
N VAL A 425 49.12 -15.90 3.73
CA VAL A 425 49.63 -17.20 4.17
C VAL A 425 50.48 -16.98 5.41
N ALA A 426 50.19 -17.67 6.48
CA ALA A 426 50.94 -17.54 7.73
C ALA A 426 50.90 -18.83 8.52
N LEU A 427 51.91 -19.02 9.37
CA LEU A 427 51.84 -20.05 10.42
C LEU A 427 50.74 -19.63 11.40
N SER A 428 49.80 -20.53 11.66
CA SER A 428 48.62 -20.28 12.48
C SER A 428 48.76 -20.77 13.90
N GLU A 429 49.13 -22.02 14.04
CA GLU A 429 49.22 -22.66 15.34
C GLU A 429 50.10 -23.92 15.31
N PHE A 430 50.58 -24.34 16.48
CA PHE A 430 51.17 -25.67 16.74
C PHE A 430 50.08 -26.56 17.31
N ALA A 431 49.50 -27.40 16.44
CA ALA A 431 48.42 -28.33 16.80
C ALA A 431 48.98 -29.65 17.35
N ASP A 432 48.10 -30.54 17.86
CA ASP A 432 48.51 -31.77 18.53
C ASP A 432 49.48 -32.68 17.73
N SER A 433 49.38 -32.67 16.39
CA SER A 433 50.19 -33.53 15.51
C SER A 433 50.69 -32.79 14.27
N SER A 434 50.53 -31.48 14.18
CA SER A 434 50.90 -30.69 13.00
C SER A 434 51.26 -29.24 13.34
N ILE A 435 52.11 -28.64 12.50
CA ILE A 435 52.28 -27.20 12.41
C ILE A 435 51.33 -26.72 11.30
N ASN A 436 50.35 -25.89 11.66
CA ASN A 436 49.34 -25.47 10.74
C ASN A 436 49.71 -24.16 10.00
N ILE A 437 49.72 -24.22 8.67
CA ILE A 437 49.85 -23.07 7.79
C ILE A 437 48.47 -22.67 7.35
N GLU A 438 48.02 -21.48 7.72
CA GLU A 438 46.73 -20.93 7.31
C GLU A 438 46.85 -20.24 5.94
N LEU A 439 45.98 -20.61 5.03
CA LEU A 439 45.77 -19.94 3.75
C LEU A 439 44.43 -19.30 3.75
N TYR A 440 44.39 -18.00 3.43
CA TYR A 440 43.19 -17.19 3.36
C TYR A 440 43.23 -16.43 2.04
N PHE A 441 42.27 -16.72 1.13
CA PHE A 441 42.24 -16.13 -0.21
C PHE A 441 40.87 -16.25 -0.83
N TYR A 442 40.65 -15.60 -1.98
CA TYR A 442 39.43 -15.68 -2.75
C TYR A 442 39.72 -16.29 -4.11
N ILE A 443 38.89 -17.25 -4.54
CA ILE A 443 38.89 -17.80 -5.90
C ILE A 443 37.93 -16.96 -6.76
N LYS A 444 38.38 -16.51 -7.95
CA LYS A 444 37.60 -15.68 -8.86
C LYS A 444 36.30 -16.35 -9.31
N GLU A 445 36.34 -17.65 -9.54
CA GLU A 445 35.22 -18.42 -10.01
C GLU A 445 34.11 -18.53 -8.96
N ILE A 446 32.88 -18.11 -9.37
CA ILE A 446 31.68 -18.11 -8.51
C ILE A 446 30.88 -19.39 -8.72
N GLY A 447 30.84 -19.92 -9.97
CA GLY A 447 30.10 -21.10 -10.38
C GLY A 447 30.45 -22.33 -9.55
N GLY A 448 29.44 -23.13 -9.18
CA GLY A 448 29.68 -24.27 -8.28
C GLY A 448 30.66 -25.29 -8.83
N LYS A 449 30.68 -25.57 -10.15
CA LYS A 449 31.60 -26.48 -10.83
C LYS A 449 33.00 -25.87 -10.94
N ASP A 450 33.07 -24.70 -11.55
CA ASP A 450 34.30 -24.01 -11.89
C ASP A 450 35.12 -23.65 -10.63
N PHE A 451 34.42 -23.25 -9.57
CA PHE A 451 35.03 -23.04 -8.24
C PHE A 451 35.70 -24.31 -7.67
N ARG A 452 35.04 -25.49 -7.81
CA ARG A 452 35.59 -26.74 -7.32
C ARG A 452 36.81 -27.15 -8.11
N GLU A 453 36.80 -27.01 -9.43
CA GLU A 453 37.91 -27.29 -10.32
C GLU A 453 39.10 -26.35 -10.04
N ALA A 454 38.85 -25.04 -9.90
CA ALA A 454 39.89 -24.08 -9.52
C ALA A 454 40.50 -24.38 -8.14
N ARG A 455 39.66 -24.71 -7.14
CA ARG A 455 40.10 -25.09 -5.82
C ARG A 455 40.97 -26.37 -5.85
N GLN A 456 40.55 -27.38 -6.61
CA GLN A 456 41.31 -28.63 -6.76
C GLN A 456 42.66 -28.34 -7.39
N SER A 457 42.72 -27.52 -8.44
CA SER A 457 43.97 -27.14 -9.09
C SER A 457 44.94 -26.48 -8.12
N LEU A 458 44.48 -25.52 -7.33
CA LEU A 458 45.28 -24.85 -6.30
C LEU A 458 45.75 -25.82 -5.22
N MET A 459 44.91 -26.74 -4.76
CA MET A 459 45.28 -27.74 -3.77
C MET A 459 46.40 -28.66 -4.26
N LEU A 460 46.36 -29.04 -5.52
CA LEU A 460 47.45 -29.83 -6.13
C LEU A 460 48.76 -29.05 -6.20
N GLU A 461 48.71 -27.75 -6.50
CA GLU A 461 49.90 -26.90 -6.46
C GLU A 461 50.43 -26.71 -5.03
N PHE A 462 49.56 -26.58 -4.03
CA PHE A 462 50.01 -26.57 -2.62
C PHE A 462 50.74 -27.84 -2.23
N MET A 463 50.28 -29.01 -2.65
CA MET A 463 50.97 -30.27 -2.40
C MET A 463 52.36 -30.27 -3.03
N ARG A 464 52.52 -29.82 -4.28
CA ARG A 464 53.81 -29.72 -4.98
C ARG A 464 54.79 -28.78 -4.26
N ILE A 465 54.29 -27.65 -3.71
CA ILE A 465 55.11 -26.71 -2.96
C ILE A 465 55.60 -27.32 -1.64
N ILE A 466 54.73 -28.04 -0.94
CA ILE A 466 55.11 -28.75 0.30
C ILE A 466 56.19 -29.78 0.01
N GLU A 467 56.05 -30.61 -1.03
CA GLU A 467 57.06 -31.58 -1.44
C GLU A 467 58.36 -30.91 -1.89
N LYS A 468 58.29 -29.85 -2.72
CA LYS A 468 59.46 -29.09 -3.21
C LYS A 468 60.31 -28.57 -2.05
N ASN A 469 59.69 -28.10 -0.97
CA ASN A 469 60.39 -27.59 0.22
C ASN A 469 60.84 -28.71 1.19
N GLY A 470 60.67 -29.97 0.79
CA GLY A 470 61.07 -31.12 1.63
C GLY A 470 60.33 -31.21 2.96
N LEU A 471 59.05 -30.80 2.90
CA LEU A 471 58.09 -30.95 4.00
C LEU A 471 57.16 -32.13 3.73
N THR A 472 56.61 -32.69 4.77
CA THR A 472 55.63 -33.78 4.70
C THR A 472 54.35 -33.37 5.36
N PHE A 473 53.20 -33.82 4.80
CA PHE A 473 51.94 -33.64 5.48
C PHE A 473 51.90 -34.40 6.80
N ALA A 474 51.39 -33.73 7.82
CA ALA A 474 51.28 -34.32 9.14
C ALA A 474 50.24 -35.45 9.17
N PHE A 475 50.57 -36.54 9.78
CA PHE A 475 49.64 -37.60 10.13
C PHE A 475 49.33 -37.56 11.62
N PRO A 476 48.12 -37.96 12.06
CA PRO A 476 47.83 -38.11 13.47
C PRO A 476 48.87 -39.01 14.12
N SER A 477 49.73 -38.46 14.99
CA SER A 477 50.82 -39.16 15.66
C SER A 477 50.46 -39.31 17.12
N ARG A 478 50.78 -40.52 17.67
CA ARG A 478 50.66 -40.81 19.11
C ARG A 478 51.93 -41.46 19.59
N SER A 479 52.44 -40.91 20.64
CA SER A 479 53.52 -41.59 21.38
C SER A 479 52.92 -42.65 22.29
N ILE A 480 53.34 -43.92 22.10
CA ILE A 480 52.90 -45.02 22.96
C ILE A 480 54.05 -45.34 23.90
N TYR A 481 53.79 -45.11 25.14
CA TYR A 481 54.75 -45.55 26.20
C TYR A 481 54.34 -46.96 26.66
N ILE A 482 55.26 -47.95 26.45
CA ILE A 482 54.99 -49.31 26.80
C ILE A 482 55.73 -49.59 28.11
N GLU A 483 55.06 -49.68 29.24
CA GLU A 483 55.66 -49.90 30.56
C GLU A 483 56.20 -51.34 30.75
N ASN A 484 55.55 -52.32 30.15
CA ASN A 484 55.93 -53.71 30.24
C ASN A 484 55.82 -54.42 28.88
N LEU A 485 56.91 -54.69 28.24
CA LEU A 485 56.99 -55.61 27.11
C LEU A 485 57.06 -57.06 27.65
N PRO A 486 56.17 -57.96 27.21
CA PRO A 486 56.38 -59.37 27.48
C PRO A 486 57.73 -59.81 26.91
N PRO A 487 58.45 -60.72 27.55
CA PRO A 487 59.77 -61.16 27.07
C PRO A 487 59.63 -61.62 25.61
N LEU A 488 60.40 -60.98 24.73
CA LEU A 488 60.49 -61.35 23.32
C LEU A 488 61.08 -62.74 23.22
N ASP A 489 60.24 -63.71 22.93
CA ASP A 489 60.72 -65.07 22.61
C ASP A 489 61.32 -65.02 21.18
N LEU A 490 62.66 -64.80 21.14
CA LEU A 490 63.45 -64.70 19.90
C LEU A 490 63.62 -66.04 19.20
N GLN A 491 62.71 -66.98 19.32
CA GLN A 491 62.60 -68.13 18.45
C GLN A 491 61.78 -67.84 17.19
N ALA A 492 62.26 -66.91 16.34
CA ALA A 492 61.80 -66.85 14.98
C ALA A 492 62.27 -68.11 14.25
N LYS A 493 61.41 -69.10 14.17
CA LYS A 493 61.56 -70.15 13.17
C LYS A 493 61.58 -69.52 11.79
N ALA A 494 62.74 -69.58 11.15
CA ALA A 494 62.85 -69.31 9.73
C ALA A 494 61.89 -70.22 9.00
N ILE A 495 60.82 -69.65 8.48
CA ILE A 495 59.95 -70.32 7.53
C ILE A 495 60.63 -70.21 6.18
N LYS A 496 61.06 -71.40 5.68
CA LYS A 496 61.55 -71.58 4.31
C LYS A 496 60.50 -71.26 3.30
#